data_3fe68d6e72add3ca241116b220628527
#
_entry.id   3fe68d6e72add3ca241116b220628527
#
_cell.length_a   1.000
_cell.length_b   1.000
_cell.length_c   1.000
_cell.angle_alpha   90.00
_cell.angle_beta   90.00
_cell.angle_gamma   90.00
#
_symmetry.space_group_name_H-M   'P 1'
#
loop_
_entity.id
_entity.type
_entity.pdbx_description
1 polymer ?
#
loop_
_entity_poly.entity_id
_entity_poly.type
_entity_poly.pdbx_seq_one_letter_code
_entity_poly.pdbx_strand_id
1 'polypeptide(L)'
;MDRRAAVLACQQLLKEIRDSLAAAGDAPSRALALYVAAMDHSFDPKGCEGNDCNVPVKAQSQVSARAASDLALMAQATKLPQAFSWALHACSLKANDPVLYPASCGNVSAQHWADAAPNNAWPWLLLAAEAQRRNDPSGLESAIHRASLASDWRHPGDEVRQILVTHLPEKVSSTTVLTALTGVGFLHAEKAGMDTVHRYCGAN
;
A
#
# COMPACT_ATOMS: atom_id res chain seq x y z
N MET A 1 10.62 -23.54 14.32
CA MET A 1 10.69 -23.31 12.85
C MET A 1 11.88 -22.40 12.61
N ASP A 2 12.79 -22.78 11.73
CA ASP A 2 13.95 -21.97 11.40
C ASP A 2 13.47 -20.65 10.74
N ARG A 3 13.80 -19.51 11.37
CA ARG A 3 13.38 -18.17 10.92
C ARG A 3 13.85 -17.86 9.50
N ARG A 4 15.05 -18.32 9.14
CA ARG A 4 15.60 -18.18 7.80
C ARG A 4 14.77 -18.94 6.76
N ALA A 5 14.36 -20.16 7.06
CA ALA A 5 13.48 -20.94 6.17
C ALA A 5 12.12 -20.28 5.99
N ALA A 6 11.56 -19.70 7.06
CA ALA A 6 10.29 -18.96 7.00
C ALA A 6 10.40 -17.70 6.11
N VAL A 7 11.49 -16.94 6.22
CA VAL A 7 11.73 -15.75 5.38
C VAL A 7 11.84 -16.14 3.91
N LEU A 8 12.63 -17.17 3.59
CA LEU A 8 12.77 -17.65 2.22
C LEU A 8 11.44 -18.16 1.63
N ALA A 9 10.65 -18.89 2.41
CA ALA A 9 9.32 -19.34 1.98
C ALA A 9 8.38 -18.16 1.71
N CYS A 10 8.42 -17.12 2.55
CA CYS A 10 7.64 -15.91 2.36
C CYS A 10 8.06 -15.15 1.08
N GLN A 11 9.35 -14.99 0.83
CA GLN A 11 9.87 -14.33 -0.39
C GLN A 11 9.48 -15.11 -1.65
N GLN A 12 9.58 -16.44 -1.60
CA GLN A 12 9.17 -17.28 -2.72
C GLN A 12 7.67 -17.15 -3.00
N LEU A 13 6.83 -17.16 -1.95
CA LEU A 13 5.38 -16.95 -2.08
C LEU A 13 5.05 -15.59 -2.68
N LEU A 14 5.68 -14.52 -2.20
CA LEU A 14 5.45 -13.17 -2.75
C LEU A 14 5.84 -13.08 -4.22
N LYS A 15 6.94 -13.75 -4.60
CA LYS A 15 7.34 -13.85 -6.00
C LYS A 15 6.30 -14.58 -6.86
N GLU A 16 5.83 -15.73 -6.41
CA GLU A 16 4.81 -16.54 -7.13
C GLU A 16 3.50 -15.77 -7.28
N ILE A 17 3.04 -15.10 -6.22
CA ILE A 17 1.85 -14.23 -6.26
C ILE A 17 2.04 -13.10 -7.28
N ARG A 18 3.16 -12.40 -7.23
CA ARG A 18 3.46 -11.30 -8.16
C ARG A 18 3.48 -11.77 -9.60
N ASP A 19 4.12 -12.90 -9.87
CA ASP A 19 4.23 -13.46 -11.22
C ASP A 19 2.82 -13.89 -11.73
N SER A 20 1.99 -14.50 -10.88
CA SER A 20 0.59 -14.85 -11.17
C SER A 20 -0.26 -13.60 -11.47
N LEU A 21 -0.16 -12.56 -10.65
CA LEU A 21 -0.86 -11.29 -10.85
C LEU A 21 -0.43 -10.60 -12.15
N ALA A 22 0.86 -10.61 -12.46
CA ALA A 22 1.37 -10.04 -13.71
C ALA A 22 0.87 -10.80 -14.95
N ALA A 23 0.70 -12.12 -14.84
CA ALA A 23 0.20 -12.98 -15.91
C ALA A 23 -1.33 -12.87 -16.13
N ALA A 24 -2.10 -12.39 -15.16
CA ALA A 24 -3.56 -12.23 -15.26
C ALA A 24 -3.99 -11.23 -16.33
N GLY A 25 -3.14 -10.25 -16.67
CA GLY A 25 -3.31 -9.35 -17.82
C GLY A 25 -4.27 -8.17 -17.59
N ASP A 26 -5.14 -8.21 -16.59
CA ASP A 26 -6.04 -7.10 -16.25
C ASP A 26 -5.33 -6.00 -15.47
N ALA A 27 -5.90 -4.78 -15.52
CA ALA A 27 -5.27 -3.62 -14.90
C ALA A 27 -5.20 -3.69 -13.37
N PRO A 28 -6.23 -4.13 -12.62
CA PRO A 28 -6.16 -4.30 -11.18
C PRO A 28 -5.07 -5.28 -10.74
N SER A 29 -4.99 -6.46 -11.38
CA SER A 29 -3.97 -7.46 -11.05
C SER A 29 -2.57 -6.95 -11.31
N ARG A 30 -2.34 -6.26 -12.44
CA ARG A 30 -1.04 -5.64 -12.74
C ARG A 30 -0.67 -4.54 -11.74
N ALA A 31 -1.62 -3.71 -11.34
CA ALA A 31 -1.39 -2.69 -10.32
C ALA A 31 -1.01 -3.33 -8.98
N LEU A 32 -1.69 -4.42 -8.61
CA LEU A 32 -1.37 -5.15 -7.38
C LEU A 32 -0.01 -5.86 -7.47
N ALA A 33 0.38 -6.40 -8.62
CA ALA A 33 1.73 -6.95 -8.82
C ALA A 33 2.82 -5.90 -8.57
N LEU A 34 2.63 -4.68 -9.08
CA LEU A 34 3.53 -3.56 -8.84
C LEU A 34 3.53 -3.14 -7.36
N TYR A 35 2.36 -3.13 -6.73
CA TYR A 35 2.25 -2.82 -5.30
C TYR A 35 3.01 -3.86 -4.45
N VAL A 36 2.81 -5.15 -4.69
CA VAL A 36 3.54 -6.22 -3.99
C VAL A 36 5.04 -6.06 -4.20
N ALA A 37 5.50 -5.74 -5.43
CA ALA A 37 6.91 -5.49 -5.71
C ALA A 37 7.44 -4.23 -5.01
N ALA A 38 6.63 -3.19 -4.87
CA ALA A 38 7.00 -1.96 -4.16
C ALA A 38 7.10 -2.17 -2.65
N MET A 39 6.31 -3.11 -2.11
CA MET A 39 6.30 -3.49 -0.69
C MET A 39 7.31 -4.59 -0.36
N ASP A 40 7.91 -5.22 -1.38
CA ASP A 40 8.87 -6.29 -1.19
C ASP A 40 10.14 -5.77 -0.50
N HIS A 41 10.22 -6.01 0.78
CA HIS A 41 11.41 -5.82 1.58
C HIS A 41 12.17 -7.15 1.64
N SER A 42 12.83 -7.52 0.53
CA SER A 42 13.68 -8.71 0.54
C SER A 42 14.84 -8.48 1.52
N PHE A 43 14.91 -9.36 2.49
CA PHE A 43 16.03 -9.43 3.41
C PHE A 43 17.14 -10.30 2.81
N ASP A 44 18.39 -9.89 2.97
CA ASP A 44 19.51 -10.77 2.65
C ASP A 44 19.56 -11.89 3.69
N PRO A 45 19.26 -13.15 3.31
CA PRO A 45 19.33 -14.25 4.27
C PRO A 45 20.75 -14.54 4.75
N LYS A 46 21.80 -13.98 4.08
CA LYS A 46 23.20 -14.05 4.53
C LYS A 46 23.52 -13.00 5.59
N GLY A 47 22.74 -11.90 5.65
CA GLY A 47 22.85 -10.86 6.67
C GLY A 47 22.05 -11.13 7.94
N CYS A 48 21.43 -12.32 8.06
CA CYS A 48 20.78 -12.74 9.29
C CYS A 48 21.80 -13.22 10.30
N GLU A 49 22.23 -12.37 11.25
CA GLU A 49 22.96 -12.78 12.44
C GLU A 49 21.98 -13.02 13.61
N GLY A 50 21.86 -14.26 14.08
CA GLY A 50 20.96 -14.63 15.17
C GLY A 50 19.47 -14.44 14.81
N ASN A 51 18.76 -13.59 15.56
CA ASN A 51 17.34 -13.30 15.37
C ASN A 51 17.06 -12.03 14.56
N ASP A 52 18.09 -11.27 14.16
CA ASP A 52 17.95 -10.03 13.40
C ASP A 52 18.17 -10.25 11.90
N CYS A 53 17.08 -10.29 11.15
CA CYS A 53 17.06 -10.36 9.68
C CYS A 53 16.58 -9.03 9.07
N ASN A 54 17.04 -7.89 9.59
CA ASN A 54 16.44 -6.59 9.28
C ASN A 54 17.24 -5.70 8.32
N VAL A 55 18.27 -6.23 7.64
CA VAL A 55 19.07 -5.41 6.71
C VAL A 55 18.47 -5.48 5.31
N PRO A 56 17.85 -4.41 4.81
CA PRO A 56 17.34 -4.38 3.44
C PRO A 56 18.52 -4.43 2.46
N VAL A 57 18.42 -5.28 1.44
CA VAL A 57 19.39 -5.32 0.34
C VAL A 57 19.24 -4.02 -0.46
N LYS A 58 20.33 -3.24 -0.60
CA LYS A 58 20.32 -1.96 -1.34
C LYS A 58 19.76 -2.10 -2.77
N ALA A 59 20.09 -3.17 -3.46
CA ALA A 59 19.57 -3.46 -4.79
C ALA A 59 18.04 -3.65 -4.79
N GLN A 60 17.48 -4.31 -3.76
CA GLN A 60 16.04 -4.51 -3.61
C GLN A 60 15.31 -3.21 -3.30
N SER A 61 15.91 -2.31 -2.56
CA SER A 61 15.33 -0.97 -2.32
C SER A 61 15.16 -0.20 -3.63
N GLN A 62 16.08 -0.34 -4.59
CA GLN A 62 15.94 0.27 -5.92
C GLN A 62 14.84 -0.39 -6.76
N VAL A 63 14.73 -1.73 -6.73
CA VAL A 63 13.64 -2.47 -7.41
C VAL A 63 12.29 -2.04 -6.85
N SER A 64 12.17 -1.97 -5.52
CA SER A 64 10.98 -1.52 -4.82
C SER A 64 10.62 -0.06 -5.15
N ALA A 65 11.61 0.85 -5.23
CA ALA A 65 11.40 2.22 -5.64
C ALA A 65 10.93 2.33 -7.10
N ARG A 66 11.50 1.53 -8.00
CA ARG A 66 11.06 1.46 -9.39
C ARG A 66 9.62 0.95 -9.51
N ALA A 67 9.26 -0.09 -8.79
CA ALA A 67 7.89 -0.62 -8.76
C ALA A 67 6.88 0.42 -8.24
N ALA A 68 7.25 1.21 -7.21
CA ALA A 68 6.43 2.32 -6.74
C ALA A 68 6.26 3.42 -7.81
N SER A 69 7.34 3.72 -8.57
CA SER A 69 7.29 4.62 -9.71
C SER A 69 6.34 4.15 -10.80
N ASP A 70 6.47 2.89 -11.21
CA ASP A 70 5.66 2.30 -12.28
C ASP A 70 4.17 2.24 -11.87
N LEU A 71 3.90 1.94 -10.59
CA LEU A 71 2.55 1.96 -10.02
C LEU A 71 1.95 3.38 -10.03
N ALA A 72 2.73 4.40 -9.67
CA ALA A 72 2.29 5.80 -9.70
C ALA A 72 1.96 6.25 -11.12
N LEU A 73 2.79 5.90 -12.10
CA LEU A 73 2.53 6.18 -13.53
C LEU A 73 1.30 5.43 -14.04
N MET A 74 1.13 4.17 -13.64
CA MET A 74 -0.05 3.38 -14.00
C MET A 74 -1.33 3.99 -13.42
N ALA A 75 -1.33 4.43 -12.16
CA ALA A 75 -2.47 5.10 -11.54
C ALA A 75 -2.89 6.35 -12.33
N GLN A 76 -1.94 7.17 -12.75
CA GLN A 76 -2.18 8.36 -13.55
C GLN A 76 -2.74 8.03 -14.94
N ALA A 77 -2.20 7.01 -15.60
CA ALA A 77 -2.60 6.63 -16.95
C ALA A 77 -3.98 5.97 -16.99
N THR A 78 -4.29 5.09 -16.02
CA THR A 78 -5.52 4.29 -16.04
C THR A 78 -6.68 4.94 -15.28
N LYS A 79 -6.39 5.88 -14.37
CA LYS A 79 -7.35 6.46 -13.42
C LYS A 79 -8.04 5.41 -12.54
N LEU A 80 -7.42 4.24 -12.37
CA LEU A 80 -7.91 3.16 -11.55
C LEU A 80 -7.82 3.54 -10.07
N PRO A 81 -8.95 3.59 -9.31
CA PRO A 81 -8.95 4.05 -7.91
C PRO A 81 -8.01 3.25 -7.01
N GLN A 82 -7.99 1.92 -7.19
CA GLN A 82 -7.12 1.02 -6.44
C GLN A 82 -5.64 1.34 -6.67
N ALA A 83 -5.26 1.64 -7.92
CA ALA A 83 -3.87 1.98 -8.24
C ALA A 83 -3.44 3.28 -7.54
N PHE A 84 -4.34 4.27 -7.39
CA PHE A 84 -4.03 5.49 -6.63
C PHE A 84 -3.81 5.20 -5.15
N SER A 85 -4.67 4.41 -4.51
CA SER A 85 -4.54 4.09 -3.09
C SER A 85 -3.24 3.33 -2.80
N TRP A 86 -2.93 2.34 -3.64
CA TRP A 86 -1.71 1.54 -3.49
C TRP A 86 -0.45 2.33 -3.83
N ALA A 87 -0.49 3.21 -4.83
CA ALA A 87 0.63 4.11 -5.15
C ALA A 87 0.90 5.09 -4.03
N LEU A 88 -0.13 5.70 -3.43
CA LEU A 88 0.01 6.58 -2.28
C LEU A 88 0.72 5.89 -1.12
N HIS A 89 0.30 4.66 -0.78
CA HIS A 89 0.93 3.89 0.27
C HIS A 89 2.39 3.53 -0.08
N ALA A 90 2.64 2.97 -1.27
CA ALA A 90 3.98 2.61 -1.70
C ALA A 90 4.94 3.82 -1.73
N CYS A 91 4.47 4.97 -2.20
CA CYS A 91 5.22 6.21 -2.25
C CYS A 91 5.49 6.78 -0.85
N SER A 92 4.51 6.70 0.07
CA SER A 92 4.68 7.21 1.44
C SER A 92 5.82 6.52 2.19
N LEU A 93 6.02 5.23 1.94
CA LEU A 93 7.12 4.47 2.54
C LEU A 93 8.50 4.87 2.00
N LYS A 94 8.57 5.50 0.83
CA LYS A 94 9.81 6.00 0.23
C LYS A 94 10.07 7.47 0.55
N ALA A 95 9.11 8.19 1.12
CA ALA A 95 9.19 9.63 1.37
C ALA A 95 10.32 10.04 2.32
N ASN A 96 10.77 9.13 3.19
CA ASN A 96 11.87 9.38 4.13
C ASN A 96 13.27 9.17 3.52
N ASP A 97 13.37 8.67 2.29
CA ASP A 97 14.64 8.46 1.59
C ASP A 97 14.61 9.21 0.25
N PRO A 98 15.22 10.40 0.17
CA PRO A 98 15.20 11.22 -1.04
C PRO A 98 15.91 10.54 -2.23
N VAL A 99 16.79 9.57 -2.00
CA VAL A 99 17.48 8.82 -3.05
C VAL A 99 16.55 7.76 -3.66
N LEU A 100 15.64 7.23 -2.86
CA LEU A 100 14.70 6.19 -3.26
C LEU A 100 13.30 6.73 -3.61
N TYR A 101 13.05 8.04 -3.36
CA TYR A 101 11.74 8.65 -3.67
C TYR A 101 11.59 8.92 -5.16
N PRO A 102 10.72 8.20 -5.89
CA PRO A 102 10.56 8.40 -7.32
C PRO A 102 9.86 9.74 -7.63
N ALA A 103 10.31 10.45 -8.67
CA ALA A 103 9.67 11.71 -9.08
C ALA A 103 8.17 11.55 -9.43
N SER A 104 7.77 10.39 -9.98
CA SER A 104 6.37 10.07 -10.29
C SER A 104 5.47 10.03 -9.06
N CYS A 105 6.01 9.75 -7.88
CA CYS A 105 5.29 9.79 -6.61
C CYS A 105 4.79 11.19 -6.26
N GLY A 106 5.50 12.25 -6.67
CA GLY A 106 5.06 13.62 -6.48
C GLY A 106 3.75 13.97 -7.22
N ASN A 107 3.37 13.17 -8.20
CA ASN A 107 2.14 13.36 -9.00
C ASN A 107 0.97 12.49 -8.51
N VAL A 108 1.11 11.79 -7.39
CA VAL A 108 0.03 10.99 -6.78
C VAL A 108 -0.36 11.63 -5.45
N SER A 109 -1.67 11.87 -5.27
CA SER A 109 -2.20 12.51 -4.06
C SER A 109 -3.53 11.89 -3.65
N ALA A 110 -3.93 12.11 -2.40
CA ALA A 110 -5.26 11.74 -1.92
C ALA A 110 -6.37 12.41 -2.74
N GLN A 111 -6.13 13.63 -3.28
CA GLN A 111 -7.08 14.30 -4.17
C GLN A 111 -7.29 13.53 -5.47
N HIS A 112 -6.22 13.06 -6.12
CA HIS A 112 -6.36 12.24 -7.34
C HIS A 112 -7.14 10.94 -7.08
N TRP A 113 -6.97 10.34 -5.91
CA TRP A 113 -7.76 9.18 -5.52
C TRP A 113 -9.22 9.56 -5.25
N ALA A 114 -9.50 10.68 -4.56
CA ALA A 114 -10.86 11.19 -4.33
C ALA A 114 -11.58 11.50 -5.64
N ASP A 115 -10.87 12.07 -6.62
CA ASP A 115 -11.41 12.36 -7.94
C ASP A 115 -11.74 11.08 -8.72
N ALA A 116 -10.93 10.03 -8.57
CA ALA A 116 -11.14 8.72 -9.19
C ALA A 116 -12.22 7.88 -8.50
N ALA A 117 -12.46 8.11 -7.20
CA ALA A 117 -13.45 7.38 -6.38
C ALA A 117 -14.21 8.34 -5.45
N PRO A 118 -15.01 9.27 -5.99
CA PRO A 118 -15.66 10.32 -5.20
C PRO A 118 -16.63 9.79 -4.13
N ASN A 119 -17.19 8.59 -4.36
CA ASN A 119 -18.11 7.92 -3.45
C ASN A 119 -17.43 7.05 -2.39
N ASN A 120 -16.10 6.93 -2.41
CA ASN A 120 -15.34 6.22 -1.37
C ASN A 120 -14.93 7.20 -0.27
N ALA A 121 -15.20 6.87 0.99
CA ALA A 121 -14.87 7.70 2.14
C ALA A 121 -13.36 7.84 2.39
N TRP A 122 -12.56 6.82 2.09
CA TRP A 122 -11.15 6.73 2.48
C TRP A 122 -10.27 7.87 1.93
N PRO A 123 -10.31 8.24 0.63
CA PRO A 123 -9.51 9.37 0.14
C PRO A 123 -9.88 10.68 0.82
N TRP A 124 -11.16 10.90 1.17
CA TRP A 124 -11.60 12.10 1.89
C TRP A 124 -11.09 12.12 3.33
N LEU A 125 -11.02 10.96 4.01
CA LEU A 125 -10.40 10.86 5.34
C LEU A 125 -8.90 11.15 5.31
N LEU A 126 -8.19 10.76 4.26
CA LEU A 126 -6.79 11.12 4.08
C LEU A 126 -6.64 12.64 3.85
N LEU A 127 -7.49 13.24 3.03
CA LEU A 127 -7.52 14.70 2.83
C LEU A 127 -7.82 15.45 4.13
N ALA A 128 -8.73 14.93 4.95
CA ALA A 128 -9.01 15.49 6.28
C ALA A 128 -7.77 15.42 7.19
N ALA A 129 -7.05 14.29 7.19
CA ALA A 129 -5.80 14.14 7.95
C ALA A 129 -4.70 15.09 7.44
N GLU A 130 -4.62 15.32 6.14
CA GLU A 130 -3.70 16.29 5.54
C GLU A 130 -4.05 17.73 5.92
N ALA A 131 -5.34 18.11 5.86
CA ALA A 131 -5.83 19.42 6.25
C ALA A 131 -5.55 19.70 7.75
N GLN A 132 -5.79 18.70 8.61
CA GLN A 132 -5.48 18.79 10.04
C GLN A 132 -3.99 19.04 10.29
N ARG A 133 -3.09 18.34 9.60
CA ARG A 133 -1.63 18.54 9.73
C ARG A 133 -1.19 19.94 9.27
N ARG A 134 -1.89 20.53 8.31
CA ARG A 134 -1.62 21.89 7.80
C ARG A 134 -2.30 23.00 8.60
N ASN A 135 -3.06 22.65 9.65
CA ASN A 135 -3.92 23.57 10.41
C ASN A 135 -4.90 24.32 9.48
N ASP A 136 -5.51 23.61 8.53
CA ASP A 136 -6.54 24.11 7.61
C ASP A 136 -7.93 23.62 8.06
N PRO A 137 -8.65 24.38 8.91
CA PRO A 137 -9.94 23.97 9.45
C PRO A 137 -11.02 23.88 8.35
N SER A 138 -10.99 24.75 7.35
CA SER A 138 -11.95 24.73 6.23
C SER A 138 -11.78 23.48 5.36
N GLY A 139 -10.52 23.12 5.03
CA GLY A 139 -10.21 21.92 4.32
C GLY A 139 -10.59 20.65 5.10
N LEU A 140 -10.37 20.65 6.42
CA LEU A 140 -10.77 19.56 7.32
C LEU A 140 -12.29 19.36 7.32
N GLU A 141 -13.07 20.43 7.54
CA GLU A 141 -14.53 20.38 7.56
C GLU A 141 -15.08 19.89 6.22
N SER A 142 -14.58 20.46 5.12
CA SER A 142 -14.99 20.05 3.76
C SER A 142 -14.71 18.57 3.48
N ALA A 143 -13.53 18.07 3.86
CA ALA A 143 -13.15 16.69 3.64
C ALA A 143 -13.98 15.72 4.51
N ILE A 144 -14.23 16.04 5.78
CA ILE A 144 -15.11 15.24 6.66
C ILE A 144 -16.54 15.22 6.10
N HIS A 145 -17.06 16.38 5.66
CA HIS A 145 -18.38 16.43 5.05
C HIS A 145 -18.47 15.53 3.81
N ARG A 146 -17.46 15.56 2.92
CA ARG A 146 -17.41 14.66 1.76
C ARG A 146 -17.35 13.20 2.17
N ALA A 147 -16.55 12.85 3.15
CA ALA A 147 -16.46 11.48 3.68
C ALA A 147 -17.82 11.01 4.24
N SER A 148 -18.57 11.88 4.94
CA SER A 148 -19.87 11.53 5.51
C SER A 148 -20.96 11.28 4.46
N LEU A 149 -20.83 11.86 3.27
CA LEU A 149 -21.74 11.64 2.13
C LEU A 149 -21.36 10.42 1.29
N ALA A 150 -20.19 9.84 1.52
CA ALA A 150 -19.72 8.70 0.74
C ALA A 150 -20.57 7.46 1.02
N SER A 151 -20.93 6.74 -0.05
CA SER A 151 -21.70 5.50 0.02
C SER A 151 -20.82 4.26 0.09
N ASP A 152 -19.53 4.39 -0.17
CA ASP A 152 -18.55 3.31 -0.18
C ASP A 152 -17.49 3.53 0.92
N TRP A 153 -17.31 2.52 1.74
CA TRP A 153 -16.36 2.49 2.86
C TRP A 153 -15.35 1.34 2.72
N ARG A 154 -15.24 0.77 1.50
CA ARG A 154 -14.30 -0.32 1.28
C ARG A 154 -12.87 0.14 1.52
N HIS A 155 -12.22 -0.55 2.44
CA HIS A 155 -10.82 -0.30 2.75
C HIS A 155 -9.92 -0.81 1.62
N PRO A 156 -8.87 -0.07 1.22
CA PRO A 156 -7.94 -0.51 0.17
C PRO A 156 -7.33 -1.90 0.41
N GLY A 157 -7.11 -2.26 1.67
CA GLY A 157 -6.62 -3.58 2.06
C GLY A 157 -7.62 -4.72 1.81
N ASP A 158 -8.92 -4.45 1.80
CA ASP A 158 -9.93 -5.48 1.51
C ASP A 158 -9.88 -5.88 0.04
N GLU A 159 -9.70 -4.92 -0.86
CA GLU A 159 -9.55 -5.18 -2.29
C GLU A 159 -8.28 -5.98 -2.57
N VAL A 160 -7.18 -5.62 -1.93
CA VAL A 160 -5.94 -6.39 -2.05
C VAL A 160 -6.12 -7.81 -1.59
N ARG A 161 -6.71 -8.01 -0.39
CA ARG A 161 -6.97 -9.35 0.15
C ARG A 161 -7.83 -10.17 -0.80
N GLN A 162 -8.89 -9.58 -1.35
CA GLN A 162 -9.79 -10.25 -2.29
C GLN A 162 -9.05 -10.71 -3.54
N ILE A 163 -8.24 -9.86 -4.14
CA ILE A 163 -7.46 -10.21 -5.34
C ILE A 163 -6.38 -11.24 -4.99
N LEU A 164 -5.63 -11.06 -3.89
CA LEU A 164 -4.55 -11.96 -3.50
C LEU A 164 -5.05 -13.39 -3.25
N VAL A 165 -6.19 -13.56 -2.61
CA VAL A 165 -6.75 -14.89 -2.32
C VAL A 165 -6.98 -15.70 -3.60
N THR A 166 -7.35 -15.06 -4.72
CA THR A 166 -7.56 -15.74 -6.00
C THR A 166 -6.26 -16.13 -6.71
N HIS A 167 -5.13 -15.57 -6.26
CA HIS A 167 -3.80 -15.83 -6.83
C HIS A 167 -2.88 -16.62 -5.90
N LEU A 168 -3.40 -17.12 -4.77
CA LEU A 168 -2.62 -17.96 -3.88
C LEU A 168 -2.39 -19.34 -4.51
N PRO A 169 -1.18 -19.91 -4.36
CA PRO A 169 -0.94 -21.30 -4.73
C PRO A 169 -1.83 -22.27 -3.93
N GLU A 170 -2.28 -23.36 -4.56
CA GLU A 170 -3.18 -24.36 -3.93
C GLU A 170 -2.63 -24.97 -2.64
N LYS A 171 -1.29 -25.03 -2.51
CA LYS A 171 -0.61 -25.65 -1.37
C LYS A 171 0.30 -24.66 -0.67
N VAL A 172 -0.32 -23.74 0.08
CA VAL A 172 0.43 -22.80 0.92
C VAL A 172 -0.07 -22.88 2.36
N SER A 173 0.85 -22.83 3.32
CA SER A 173 0.42 -22.81 4.73
C SER A 173 -0.24 -21.48 5.10
N SER A 174 -1.30 -21.55 5.89
CA SER A 174 -1.98 -20.35 6.41
C SER A 174 -1.03 -19.39 7.15
N THR A 175 -0.05 -19.92 7.86
CA THR A 175 0.98 -19.14 8.55
C THR A 175 1.86 -18.38 7.55
N THR A 176 2.27 -19.02 6.46
CA THR A 176 3.07 -18.36 5.41
C THR A 176 2.28 -17.26 4.71
N VAL A 177 1.00 -17.50 4.41
CA VAL A 177 0.08 -16.48 3.85
C VAL A 177 -0.05 -15.29 4.79
N LEU A 178 -0.34 -15.53 6.07
CA LEU A 178 -0.49 -14.47 7.05
C LEU A 178 0.79 -13.64 7.21
N THR A 179 1.96 -14.30 7.26
CA THR A 179 3.25 -13.61 7.35
C THR A 179 3.52 -12.77 6.10
N ALA A 180 3.21 -13.29 4.91
CA ALA A 180 3.35 -12.54 3.66
C ALA A 180 2.42 -11.31 3.63
N LEU A 181 1.16 -11.47 4.01
CA LEU A 181 0.17 -10.38 4.05
C LEU A 181 0.54 -9.31 5.08
N THR A 182 1.04 -9.69 6.25
CA THR A 182 1.51 -8.71 7.25
C THR A 182 2.77 -7.99 6.79
N GLY A 183 3.67 -8.67 6.08
CA GLY A 183 4.89 -8.09 5.51
C GLY A 183 4.62 -7.06 4.40
N VAL A 184 3.49 -7.15 3.72
CA VAL A 184 3.05 -6.20 2.68
C VAL A 184 2.39 -4.93 3.28
N GLY A 185 2.38 -4.79 4.61
CA GLY A 185 2.07 -3.51 5.28
C GLY A 185 0.59 -3.07 5.26
N PHE A 186 -0.35 -4.01 5.06
CA PHE A 186 -1.78 -3.71 4.97
C PHE A 186 -2.42 -3.04 6.19
N LEU A 187 -1.75 -3.04 7.33
CA LEU A 187 -2.35 -2.65 8.60
C LEU A 187 -2.11 -1.19 9.00
N HIS A 188 -1.31 -0.40 8.25
CA HIS A 188 -0.85 0.90 8.73
C HIS A 188 -1.55 2.13 8.13
N ALA A 189 -2.19 2.02 6.96
CA ALA A 189 -2.89 3.15 6.33
C ALA A 189 -4.18 3.56 7.08
N GLU A 190 -4.75 2.65 7.87
CA GLU A 190 -6.00 2.86 8.62
C GLU A 190 -5.85 3.91 9.73
N LYS A 191 -4.71 3.93 10.39
CA LYS A 191 -4.54 4.66 11.65
C LYS A 191 -4.71 6.18 11.49
N ALA A 192 -4.13 6.78 10.47
CA ALA A 192 -4.14 8.23 10.31
C ALA A 192 -5.54 8.79 10.04
N GLY A 193 -6.34 8.13 9.20
CA GLY A 193 -7.72 8.54 8.90
C GLY A 193 -8.64 8.39 10.11
N MET A 194 -8.59 7.24 10.78
CA MET A 194 -9.42 6.97 11.96
C MET A 194 -9.04 7.85 13.16
N ASP A 195 -7.75 8.08 13.42
CA ASP A 195 -7.28 9.01 14.46
C ASP A 195 -7.77 10.45 14.21
N THR A 196 -7.93 10.84 12.95
CA THR A 196 -8.45 12.16 12.58
C THR A 196 -9.94 12.25 12.89
N VAL A 197 -10.74 11.25 12.52
CA VAL A 197 -12.17 11.18 12.83
C VAL A 197 -12.39 11.18 14.35
N HIS A 198 -11.64 10.36 15.09
CA HIS A 198 -11.73 10.33 16.56
C HIS A 198 -11.44 11.69 17.20
N ARG A 199 -10.41 12.39 16.73
CA ARG A 199 -10.08 13.72 17.24
C ARG A 199 -11.13 14.75 16.88
N TYR A 200 -11.67 14.73 15.68
CA TYR A 200 -12.71 15.64 15.23
C TYR A 200 -14.02 15.43 16.01
N CYS A 201 -14.47 14.17 16.16
CA CYS A 201 -15.70 13.84 16.89
C CYS A 201 -15.56 13.97 18.40
N GLY A 202 -14.36 13.85 18.96
CA GLY A 202 -14.12 13.98 20.41
C GLY A 202 -13.87 15.41 20.87
N ALA A 203 -13.66 16.37 19.94
CA ALA A 203 -13.48 17.79 20.23
C ALA A 203 -14.77 18.63 20.14
N ASN A 204 -15.85 18.04 19.65
CA ASN A 204 -17.19 18.59 19.55
C ASN A 204 -18.15 17.76 20.39
#